data_d70d9adf9cbd087b5c06fc55a5f815c8
#
_entry.id   d70d9adf9cbd087b5c06fc55a5f815c8
#
_cell.length_a   1.000
_cell.length_b   1.000
_cell.length_c   1.000
_cell.angle_alpha   90.00
_cell.angle_beta   90.00
_cell.angle_gamma   90.00
#
_symmetry.space_group_name_H-M   'P 1'
#
loop_
_entity.id
_entity.type
_entity.pdbx_description
1 polymer ?
#
loop_
_entity_poly.entity_id
_entity_poly.type
_entity_poly.pdbx_seq_one_letter_code
_entity_poly.pdbx_strand_id
1 'polypeptide(L)'
;MEKKSLFQRIRQSLKLDDEMDEAQIRKAAGLIRNIFRYMDKDAKDIMTHRKNIVAIDATETLEDAFQFMLGESYSRFPIYEEDIDQIIGFIHLREAATCYLDESLRKRPVKELDTYIRSVSFIPETKSIDKLFKEMQAKKNHI
;
A
#
# COMPACT_ATOMS: atom_id res chain seq x y z
N MET A 1 9.33 -12.97 -47.16
CA MET A 1 9.62 -12.30 -45.87
C MET A 1 9.05 -13.15 -44.74
N GLU A 2 9.88 -13.91 -44.07
CA GLU A 2 9.44 -14.68 -42.90
C GLU A 2 9.00 -13.75 -41.80
N LYS A 3 7.75 -13.86 -41.39
CA LYS A 3 7.26 -13.18 -40.21
C LYS A 3 7.96 -13.78 -39.00
N LYS A 4 8.97 -13.09 -38.46
CA LYS A 4 9.59 -13.46 -37.19
C LYS A 4 8.48 -13.73 -36.17
N SER A 5 8.51 -14.88 -35.50
CA SER A 5 7.53 -15.22 -34.48
C SER A 5 7.52 -14.14 -33.38
N LEU A 6 6.39 -14.00 -32.72
CA LEU A 6 6.27 -13.05 -31.60
C LEU A 6 7.42 -13.22 -30.57
N PHE A 7 7.79 -14.47 -30.32
CA PHE A 7 8.91 -14.85 -29.44
C PHE A 7 10.27 -14.33 -29.93
N GLN A 8 10.55 -14.40 -31.20
CA GLN A 8 11.80 -13.87 -31.79
C GLN A 8 11.85 -12.35 -31.67
N ARG A 9 10.72 -11.66 -31.82
CA ARG A 9 10.63 -10.20 -31.66
C ARG A 9 10.83 -9.79 -30.21
N ILE A 10 10.22 -10.51 -29.25
CA ILE A 10 10.40 -10.27 -27.80
C ILE A 10 11.86 -10.53 -27.41
N ARG A 11 12.45 -11.66 -27.84
CA ARG A 11 13.85 -12.01 -27.56
C ARG A 11 14.79 -10.90 -28.06
N GLN A 12 14.58 -10.41 -29.27
CA GLN A 12 15.41 -9.38 -29.88
C GLN A 12 15.24 -8.01 -29.19
N SER A 13 14.02 -7.66 -28.80
CA SER A 13 13.70 -6.40 -28.11
C SER A 13 14.29 -6.34 -26.69
N LEU A 14 14.30 -7.48 -25.98
CA LEU A 14 14.78 -7.58 -24.60
C LEU A 14 16.27 -7.99 -24.51
N LYS A 15 16.96 -8.16 -25.63
CA LYS A 15 18.35 -8.63 -25.70
C LYS A 15 18.58 -9.88 -24.83
N LEU A 16 17.63 -10.82 -24.87
CA LEU A 16 17.73 -12.08 -24.12
C LEU A 16 18.79 -12.98 -24.73
N ASP A 17 19.57 -13.62 -23.85
CA ASP A 17 20.58 -14.61 -24.26
C ASP A 17 19.98 -15.76 -25.06
N ASP A 18 20.73 -16.25 -26.04
CA ASP A 18 20.33 -17.39 -26.89
C ASP A 18 20.21 -18.72 -26.13
N GLU A 19 20.73 -18.77 -24.90
CA GLU A 19 20.70 -19.97 -24.04
C GLU A 19 19.39 -20.19 -23.27
N MET A 20 18.42 -19.26 -23.34
CA MET A 20 17.13 -19.45 -22.67
C MET A 20 16.32 -20.55 -23.34
N ASP A 21 15.91 -21.55 -22.54
CA ASP A 21 15.05 -22.62 -23.01
C ASP A 21 13.59 -22.16 -23.22
N GLU A 22 12.80 -22.99 -23.91
CA GLU A 22 11.40 -22.64 -24.23
C GLU A 22 10.53 -22.47 -22.97
N ALA A 23 10.81 -23.20 -21.88
CA ALA A 23 10.08 -23.10 -20.63
C ALA A 23 10.36 -21.76 -19.93
N GLN A 24 11.61 -21.31 -19.94
CA GLN A 24 11.99 -20.00 -19.40
C GLN A 24 11.34 -18.86 -20.20
N ILE A 25 11.27 -18.97 -21.51
CA ILE A 25 10.62 -17.99 -22.39
C ILE A 25 9.11 -17.94 -22.11
N ARG A 26 8.45 -19.07 -21.93
CA ARG A 26 7.02 -19.12 -21.58
C ARG A 26 6.74 -18.48 -20.21
N LYS A 27 7.60 -18.75 -19.23
CA LYS A 27 7.51 -18.12 -17.90
C LYS A 27 7.67 -16.60 -17.98
N ALA A 28 8.67 -16.13 -18.75
CA ALA A 28 8.88 -14.71 -18.98
C ALA A 28 7.68 -14.05 -19.70
N ALA A 29 7.12 -14.72 -20.72
CA ALA A 29 5.93 -14.23 -21.42
C ALA A 29 4.71 -14.09 -20.49
N GLY A 30 4.55 -15.02 -19.52
CA GLY A 30 3.54 -14.91 -18.47
C GLY A 30 3.71 -13.68 -17.59
N LEU A 31 4.93 -13.40 -17.17
CA LEU A 31 5.26 -12.20 -16.40
C LEU A 31 5.01 -10.91 -17.19
N ILE A 32 5.41 -10.87 -18.45
CA ILE A 32 5.17 -9.72 -19.35
C ILE A 32 3.67 -9.47 -19.50
N ARG A 33 2.86 -10.51 -19.67
CA ARG A 33 1.40 -10.40 -19.73
C ARG A 33 0.83 -9.78 -18.45
N ASN A 34 1.33 -10.20 -17.29
CA ASN A 34 0.91 -9.63 -16.01
C ASN A 34 1.30 -8.17 -15.88
N ILE A 35 2.46 -7.77 -16.41
CA ILE A 35 2.87 -6.36 -16.45
C ILE A 35 1.89 -5.52 -17.28
N PHE A 36 1.49 -6.00 -18.45
CA PHE A 36 0.48 -5.30 -19.26
C PHE A 36 -0.86 -5.17 -18.52
N ARG A 37 -1.32 -6.23 -17.88
CA ARG A 37 -2.54 -6.18 -17.06
C ARG A 37 -2.41 -5.21 -15.88
N TYR A 38 -1.25 -5.13 -15.28
CA TYR A 38 -0.95 -4.17 -14.23
C TYR A 38 -1.05 -2.73 -14.72
N MET A 39 -0.53 -2.44 -15.92
CA MET A 39 -0.54 -1.07 -16.48
C MET A 39 -1.94 -0.53 -16.75
N ASP A 40 -2.92 -1.41 -16.98
CA ASP A 40 -4.32 -1.03 -17.26
C ASP A 40 -5.17 -0.84 -16.00
N LYS A 41 -4.60 -1.05 -14.80
CA LYS A 41 -5.35 -0.94 -13.54
C LYS A 41 -5.22 0.43 -12.90
N ASP A 42 -6.30 0.84 -12.25
CA ASP A 42 -6.39 2.03 -11.43
C ASP A 42 -6.33 1.69 -9.93
N ALA A 43 -6.14 2.70 -9.08
CA ALA A 43 -6.09 2.54 -7.63
C ALA A 43 -7.31 1.79 -7.07
N LYS A 44 -8.51 2.05 -7.61
CA LYS A 44 -9.75 1.36 -7.20
C LYS A 44 -9.72 -0.15 -7.39
N ASP A 45 -8.90 -0.65 -8.34
CA ASP A 45 -8.83 -2.08 -8.65
C ASP A 45 -8.00 -2.87 -7.62
N ILE A 46 -7.15 -2.17 -6.84
CA ILE A 46 -6.23 -2.78 -5.88
C ILE A 46 -6.38 -2.26 -4.45
N MET A 47 -7.12 -1.18 -4.23
CA MET A 47 -7.30 -0.58 -2.92
C MET A 47 -8.03 -1.50 -1.96
N THR A 48 -7.78 -1.34 -0.67
CA THR A 48 -8.65 -1.89 0.36
C THR A 48 -9.96 -1.13 0.36
N HIS A 49 -11.05 -1.84 0.16
CA HIS A 49 -12.36 -1.21 0.10
C HIS A 49 -12.73 -0.57 1.46
N ARG A 50 -13.39 0.58 1.43
CA ARG A 50 -13.83 1.33 2.61
C ARG A 50 -14.38 0.46 3.75
N LYS A 51 -15.22 -0.53 3.42
CA LYS A 51 -15.84 -1.45 4.39
C LYS A 51 -14.84 -2.38 5.09
N ASN A 52 -13.66 -2.55 4.53
CA ASN A 52 -12.63 -3.45 5.01
C ASN A 52 -11.42 -2.71 5.59
N ILE A 53 -11.47 -1.38 5.65
CA ILE A 53 -10.40 -0.59 6.26
C ILE A 53 -10.49 -0.76 7.77
N VAL A 54 -9.38 -1.19 8.37
CA VAL A 54 -9.21 -1.25 9.82
C VAL A 54 -8.58 0.07 10.26
N ALA A 55 -9.36 0.91 10.92
CA ALA A 55 -8.98 2.27 11.31
C ALA A 55 -9.33 2.53 12.79
N ILE A 56 -8.76 3.57 13.34
CA ILE A 56 -8.91 4.00 14.74
C ILE A 56 -9.73 5.28 14.78
N ASP A 57 -10.70 5.33 15.69
CA ASP A 57 -11.42 6.55 15.99
C ASP A 57 -10.48 7.51 16.76
N ALA A 58 -10.36 8.74 16.26
CA ALA A 58 -9.50 9.78 16.86
C ALA A 58 -9.87 10.12 18.31
N THR A 59 -11.10 9.85 18.72
CA THR A 59 -11.60 10.13 20.06
C THR A 59 -11.37 8.99 21.06
N GLU A 60 -11.00 7.80 20.60
CA GLU A 60 -10.62 6.69 21.47
C GLU A 60 -9.37 7.01 22.28
N THR A 61 -9.26 6.43 23.49
CA THR A 61 -8.04 6.53 24.27
C THR A 61 -6.90 5.75 23.61
N LEU A 62 -5.67 6.19 23.84
CA LEU A 62 -4.50 5.44 23.36
C LEU A 62 -4.51 3.99 23.86
N GLU A 63 -4.94 3.76 25.11
CA GLU A 63 -5.00 2.42 25.72
C GLU A 63 -5.93 1.49 24.93
N ASP A 64 -7.15 1.94 24.65
CA ASP A 64 -8.13 1.14 23.92
C ASP A 64 -7.71 0.92 22.46
N ALA A 65 -7.23 1.99 21.81
CA ALA A 65 -6.70 1.91 20.45
C ALA A 65 -5.52 0.96 20.35
N PHE A 66 -4.58 1.01 21.28
CA PHE A 66 -3.40 0.14 21.27
C PHE A 66 -3.78 -1.34 21.48
N GLN A 67 -4.70 -1.62 22.40
CA GLN A 67 -5.22 -2.99 22.57
C GLN A 67 -5.90 -3.50 21.31
N PHE A 68 -6.71 -2.67 20.64
CA PHE A 68 -7.31 -2.99 19.36
C PHE A 68 -6.24 -3.29 18.29
N MET A 69 -5.23 -2.43 18.17
CA MET A 69 -4.13 -2.60 17.20
C MET A 69 -3.37 -3.92 17.40
N LEU A 70 -3.17 -4.34 18.66
CA LEU A 70 -2.49 -5.60 18.98
C LEU A 70 -3.30 -6.83 18.56
N GLY A 71 -4.61 -6.72 18.48
CA GLY A 71 -5.50 -7.78 18.00
C GLY A 71 -5.51 -7.94 16.47
N GLU A 72 -5.01 -6.94 15.76
CA GLU A 72 -5.01 -6.90 14.30
C GLU A 72 -3.63 -7.28 13.72
N SER A 73 -3.62 -7.75 12.46
CA SER A 73 -2.38 -8.18 11.78
C SER A 73 -1.72 -7.06 10.96
N TYR A 74 -1.94 -5.80 11.31
CA TYR A 74 -1.43 -4.65 10.58
C TYR A 74 -0.39 -3.87 11.38
N SER A 75 0.45 -3.13 10.68
CA SER A 75 1.47 -2.26 11.31
C SER A 75 1.11 -0.78 11.27
N ARG A 76 0.20 -0.38 10.38
CA ARG A 76 -0.21 1.01 10.16
C ARG A 76 -1.71 1.10 10.16
N PHE A 77 -2.23 2.04 10.93
CA PHE A 77 -3.66 2.21 11.15
C PHE A 77 -4.06 3.64 10.82
N PRO A 78 -4.93 3.84 9.82
CA PRO A 78 -5.53 5.14 9.59
C PRO A 78 -6.30 5.60 10.82
N ILE A 79 -6.33 6.90 11.04
CA ILE A 79 -7.09 7.54 12.12
C ILE A 79 -8.15 8.39 11.46
N TYR A 80 -9.41 8.22 11.87
CA TYR A 80 -10.53 8.98 11.35
C TYR A 80 -11.19 9.83 12.44
N GLU A 81 -11.80 10.91 12.00
CA GLU A 81 -12.61 11.80 12.86
C GLU A 81 -14.05 11.78 12.35
N GLU A 82 -15.03 11.55 13.24
CA GLU A 82 -16.44 11.41 12.97
C GLU A 82 -16.81 10.16 12.15
N ASP A 83 -16.31 10.01 10.93
CA ASP A 83 -16.52 8.82 10.10
C ASP A 83 -15.27 8.46 9.27
N ILE A 84 -15.29 7.26 8.69
CA ILE A 84 -14.16 6.69 7.93
C ILE A 84 -13.76 7.52 6.69
N ASP A 85 -14.59 8.43 6.23
CA ASP A 85 -14.28 9.31 5.10
C ASP A 85 -13.40 10.51 5.52
N GLN A 86 -13.29 10.75 6.80
CA GLN A 86 -12.50 11.84 7.36
C GLN A 86 -11.21 11.33 8.01
N ILE A 87 -10.31 10.81 7.19
CA ILE A 87 -8.99 10.37 7.65
C ILE A 87 -8.12 11.59 7.93
N ILE A 88 -7.63 11.70 9.18
CA ILE A 88 -6.75 12.79 9.62
C ILE A 88 -5.27 12.43 9.56
N GLY A 89 -4.93 11.16 9.46
CA GLY A 89 -3.56 10.67 9.42
C GLY A 89 -3.50 9.17 9.67
N PHE A 90 -2.34 8.67 10.02
CA PHE A 90 -2.15 7.31 10.47
C PHE A 90 -1.13 7.21 11.60
N ILE A 91 -1.23 6.14 12.39
CA ILE A 91 -0.26 5.80 13.41
C ILE A 91 0.36 4.44 13.13
N HIS A 92 1.66 4.32 13.36
CA HIS A 92 2.36 3.04 13.29
C HIS A 92 2.25 2.31 14.63
N LEU A 93 2.04 1.00 14.62
CA LEU A 93 1.94 0.18 15.84
C LEU A 93 3.13 0.39 16.79
N ARG A 94 4.34 0.54 16.26
CA ARG A 94 5.54 0.82 17.06
C ARG A 94 5.45 2.16 17.79
N GLU A 95 4.91 3.18 17.13
CA GLU A 95 4.73 4.50 17.73
C GLU A 95 3.66 4.48 18.82
N ALA A 96 2.56 3.78 18.57
CA ALA A 96 1.53 3.56 19.59
C ALA A 96 2.10 2.83 20.82
N ALA A 97 2.94 1.81 20.61
CA ALA A 97 3.62 1.09 21.69
C ALA A 97 4.56 2.03 22.47
N THR A 98 5.31 2.89 21.78
CA THR A 98 6.19 3.89 22.43
C THR A 98 5.38 4.87 23.29
N CYS A 99 4.26 5.37 22.77
CA CYS A 99 3.37 6.24 23.53
C CYS A 99 2.78 5.53 24.74
N TYR A 100 2.42 4.27 24.61
CA TYR A 100 1.82 3.46 25.67
C TYR A 100 2.76 3.25 26.87
N LEU A 101 4.07 3.30 26.67
CA LEU A 101 5.05 3.26 27.75
C LEU A 101 4.98 4.49 28.66
N ASP A 102 4.50 5.61 28.16
CA ASP A 102 4.22 6.81 28.96
C ASP A 102 2.80 6.72 29.54
N GLU A 103 2.70 6.46 30.83
CA GLU A 103 1.42 6.33 31.53
C GLU A 103 0.53 7.56 31.42
N SER A 104 1.13 8.73 31.30
CA SER A 104 0.39 10.00 31.18
C SER A 104 -0.39 10.12 29.86
N LEU A 105 0.02 9.37 28.84
CA LEU A 105 -0.61 9.37 27.52
C LEU A 105 -1.73 8.33 27.37
N ARG A 106 -1.75 7.28 28.18
CA ARG A 106 -2.65 6.13 28.01
C ARG A 106 -4.13 6.49 27.95
N LYS A 107 -4.54 7.44 28.77
CA LYS A 107 -5.94 7.88 28.87
C LYS A 107 -6.28 9.06 27.95
N ARG A 108 -5.31 9.56 27.19
CA ARG A 108 -5.55 10.64 26.24
C ARG A 108 -6.16 10.12 24.94
N PRO A 109 -7.05 10.91 24.33
CA PRO A 109 -7.55 10.61 22.98
C PRO A 109 -6.40 10.53 21.97
N VAL A 110 -6.50 9.61 21.02
CA VAL A 110 -5.47 9.42 19.98
C VAL A 110 -5.19 10.70 19.22
N LYS A 111 -6.21 11.52 18.95
CA LYS A 111 -6.06 12.81 18.24
C LYS A 111 -5.14 13.82 18.94
N GLU A 112 -4.90 13.67 20.22
CA GLU A 112 -3.97 14.53 20.98
C GLU A 112 -2.51 14.11 20.84
N LEU A 113 -2.23 12.98 20.17
CA LEU A 113 -0.89 12.46 19.95
C LEU A 113 -0.27 13.00 18.65
N ASP A 114 -0.42 14.28 18.35
CA ASP A 114 -0.04 14.91 17.08
C ASP A 114 1.38 14.59 16.63
N THR A 115 2.33 14.49 17.56
CA THR A 115 3.73 14.18 17.26
C THR A 115 3.91 12.78 16.65
N TYR A 116 3.00 11.86 16.93
CA TYR A 116 3.05 10.46 16.51
C TYR A 116 2.09 10.15 15.35
N ILE A 117 1.18 11.07 15.05
CA ILE A 117 0.27 10.93 13.89
C ILE A 117 0.99 11.46 12.65
N ARG A 118 1.10 10.59 11.66
CA ARG A 118 1.73 10.92 10.38
C ARG A 118 0.68 11.29 9.35
N SER A 119 1.02 12.23 8.48
CA SER A 119 0.15 12.64 7.39
C SER A 119 -0.02 11.53 6.35
N VAL A 120 -1.17 11.47 5.73
CA VAL A 120 -1.48 10.59 4.59
C VAL A 120 -1.54 11.40 3.30
N SER A 121 -1.25 10.75 2.18
CA SER A 121 -1.44 11.34 0.85
C SER A 121 -2.76 10.85 0.28
N PHE A 122 -3.62 11.77 -0.13
CA PHE A 122 -4.87 11.44 -0.81
C PHE A 122 -4.66 11.40 -2.32
N ILE A 123 -5.24 10.42 -2.97
CA ILE A 123 -5.20 10.25 -4.42
C ILE A 123 -6.59 9.95 -4.95
N PRO A 124 -6.90 10.32 -6.21
CA PRO A 124 -8.14 9.87 -6.84
C PRO A 124 -8.11 8.36 -7.08
N GLU A 125 -9.25 7.69 -6.94
CA GLU A 125 -9.38 6.25 -7.19
C GLU A 125 -9.09 5.85 -8.65
N THR A 126 -9.15 6.81 -9.56
CA THR A 126 -8.86 6.67 -10.99
C THR A 126 -7.38 6.80 -11.33
N LYS A 127 -6.51 7.04 -10.33
CA LYS A 127 -5.07 7.13 -10.57
C LYS A 127 -4.51 5.78 -11.01
N SER A 128 -3.72 5.76 -12.08
CA SER A 128 -3.09 4.52 -12.54
C SER A 128 -2.12 3.97 -11.51
N ILE A 129 -2.13 2.66 -11.30
CA ILE A 129 -1.28 2.03 -10.29
C ILE A 129 0.21 2.11 -10.62
N ASP A 130 0.60 2.21 -11.89
CA ASP A 130 1.98 2.43 -12.29
C ASP A 130 2.52 3.77 -11.76
N LYS A 131 1.75 4.86 -11.94
CA LYS A 131 2.11 6.17 -11.40
C LYS A 131 2.10 6.17 -9.87
N LEU A 132 1.07 5.57 -9.28
CA LEU A 132 0.95 5.45 -7.83
C LEU A 132 2.15 4.73 -7.22
N PHE A 133 2.53 3.60 -7.79
CA PHE A 133 3.66 2.81 -7.31
C PHE A 133 4.97 3.61 -7.35
N LYS A 134 5.24 4.30 -8.45
CA LYS A 134 6.43 5.17 -8.58
C LYS A 134 6.45 6.29 -7.55
N GLU A 135 5.31 6.93 -7.31
CA GLU A 135 5.20 7.99 -6.30
C GLU A 135 5.40 7.45 -4.88
N MET A 136 4.79 6.32 -4.55
CA MET A 136 4.96 5.68 -3.25
C MET A 136 6.42 5.27 -3.00
N GLN A 137 7.10 4.72 -4.00
CA GLN A 137 8.53 4.41 -3.91
C GLN A 137 9.38 5.66 -3.70
N ALA A 138 9.16 6.71 -4.47
CA ALA A 138 9.92 7.96 -4.39
C ALA A 138 9.76 8.64 -3.01
N LYS A 139 8.55 8.62 -2.47
CA LYS A 139 8.22 9.22 -1.17
C LYS A 139 8.44 8.27 0.00
N LYS A 140 8.78 7.00 -0.25
CA LYS A 140 8.86 5.93 0.76
C LYS A 140 7.57 5.77 1.58
N ASN A 141 6.44 6.04 0.95
CA ASN A 141 5.12 5.85 1.56
C ASN A 141 4.71 4.37 1.48
N HIS A 142 4.09 3.88 2.54
CA HIS A 142 3.64 2.49 2.66
C HIS A 142 2.11 2.38 2.85
N ILE A 143 1.43 3.52 2.88
CA ILE A 143 -0.02 3.61 3.06
C ILE A 143 -0.55 4.83 2.30
#